data_e188e568d70d32347112296ce6518ca8
#
_entry.id   e188e568d70d32347112296ce6518ca8
#
_cell.length_a   1.000
_cell.length_b   1.000
_cell.length_c   1.000
_cell.angle_alpha   90.00
_cell.angle_beta   90.00
_cell.angle_gamma   90.00
#
_symmetry.space_group_name_H-M   'P 1'
#
loop_
_entity.id
_entity.type
_entity.pdbx_description
1 polymer ?
#
loop_
_entity_poly.entity_id
_entity_poly.type
_entity_poly.pdbx_seq_one_letter_code
_entity_poly.pdbx_strand_id
1 'polypeptide(L)'
;MSPDTAAYGVNQVRTPHLDGLAADGRRYTRAYATAPVCSASRSAFILGCYQTTTGLHPHDVENPQPLPSPYRHLPGLLRDAGWFVSNAAAPGSKRSGKTVSKGKTHYNFTHDPEEMFDGDDWRKRKPGQPFFAQFQITEPHRPFPIPSTYDEEKLRAIELPSSYPDTPLTRRDWYAYQRSVEVVDQRVGLILDQLREEGVLENTIVMFFADHGRPMPWGKQWLSVEGLRVPLLMRGPGIAGKTVEDRLVSLIDLAPSMLKLAALPVPAWMEGRPILGDDFPKRDAVFAARDRCGDAMDRIRAVIGLDTLFVQNFNTNSRLNWSSYKEATYPGMPLLRVLEAAGRLDAFQSGWLAPNRPPVELYFLKNDPQGVHDVAKDPRYSGTLATLQRQLEDWITSSNDRGASGDPATEPPLDQIQRQKRSDYQRAWKSRIQKPEPTDAERLAWWMKSYGLE
;
A
#
# COMPACT_ATOMS: atom_id res chain seq x y z
N MET A 1 2.52 2.32 -3.75
CA MET A 1 3.93 2.26 -4.22
C MET A 1 4.87 2.23 -3.02
N SER A 2 6.02 1.56 -3.13
CA SER A 2 7.08 1.70 -2.14
C SER A 2 7.83 3.03 -2.34
N PRO A 3 8.87 3.37 -1.53
CA PRO A 3 9.64 4.61 -1.70
C PRO A 3 10.54 4.58 -2.95
N ASP A 4 9.95 4.46 -4.13
CA ASP A 4 10.62 4.24 -5.41
C ASP A 4 10.79 5.56 -6.19
N THR A 5 11.36 6.60 -5.53
CA THR A 5 11.61 7.92 -6.11
C THR A 5 13.04 8.38 -5.84
N ALA A 6 13.53 9.37 -6.57
CA ALA A 6 14.88 9.91 -6.38
C ALA A 6 15.06 10.49 -4.98
N ALA A 7 14.01 11.08 -4.38
CA ALA A 7 14.03 11.53 -2.99
C ALA A 7 14.38 10.42 -1.97
N TYR A 8 14.15 9.15 -2.33
CA TYR A 8 14.50 7.97 -1.52
C TYR A 8 15.71 7.20 -2.04
N GLY A 9 16.45 7.77 -2.98
CA GLY A 9 17.68 7.18 -3.53
C GLY A 9 17.49 6.32 -4.79
N VAL A 10 16.29 6.24 -5.35
CA VAL A 10 16.00 5.48 -6.59
C VAL A 10 16.14 6.42 -7.80
N ASN A 11 17.37 6.64 -8.26
CA ASN A 11 17.69 7.63 -9.31
C ASN A 11 17.22 7.23 -10.71
N GLN A 12 16.74 6.00 -10.90
CA GLN A 12 16.26 5.47 -12.19
C GLN A 12 14.86 5.97 -12.57
N VAL A 13 14.16 6.63 -11.64
CA VAL A 13 12.80 7.16 -11.82
C VAL A 13 12.86 8.68 -11.71
N ARG A 14 12.38 9.38 -12.73
CA ARG A 14 12.38 10.85 -12.75
C ARG A 14 11.16 11.39 -12.01
N THR A 15 11.39 11.97 -10.83
CA THR A 15 10.33 12.45 -9.93
C THR A 15 10.59 13.87 -9.40
N PRO A 16 10.75 14.89 -10.28
CA PRO A 16 11.17 16.24 -9.87
C PRO A 16 10.21 16.94 -8.92
N HIS A 17 8.89 16.67 -9.01
CA HIS A 17 7.90 17.30 -8.13
C HIS A 17 7.91 16.68 -6.73
N LEU A 18 8.05 15.36 -6.62
CA LEU A 18 8.22 14.66 -5.35
C LEU A 18 9.57 14.98 -4.70
N ASP A 19 10.62 15.11 -5.51
CA ASP A 19 11.94 15.51 -5.03
C ASP A 19 11.90 16.96 -4.51
N GLY A 20 11.16 17.84 -5.17
CA GLY A 20 10.88 19.20 -4.70
C GLY A 20 10.12 19.22 -3.38
N LEU A 21 9.06 18.38 -3.23
CA LEU A 21 8.36 18.25 -1.95
C LEU A 21 9.29 17.79 -0.81
N ALA A 22 10.21 16.87 -1.09
CA ALA A 22 11.19 16.41 -0.11
C ALA A 22 12.23 17.49 0.21
N ALA A 23 12.66 18.28 -0.78
CA ALA A 23 13.61 19.36 -0.61
C ALA A 23 13.02 20.54 0.17
N ASP A 24 11.74 20.86 -0.05
CA ASP A 24 11.04 21.95 0.62
C ASP A 24 10.39 21.53 1.95
N GLY A 25 10.46 20.26 2.30
CA GLY A 25 9.75 19.70 3.44
C GLY A 25 10.50 18.62 4.20
N ARG A 26 9.73 17.73 4.81
CA ARG A 26 10.20 16.59 5.61
C ARG A 26 9.95 15.28 4.89
N ARG A 27 10.97 14.45 4.79
CA ARG A 27 10.93 13.11 4.24
C ARG A 27 11.02 12.07 5.36
N TYR A 28 10.02 11.21 5.47
CA TYR A 28 9.99 10.12 6.45
C TYR A 28 10.57 8.85 5.83
N THR A 29 11.60 8.28 6.46
CA THR A 29 12.30 7.10 5.93
C THR A 29 11.69 5.78 6.38
N ARG A 30 10.91 5.80 7.47
CA ARG A 30 10.32 4.62 8.13
C ARG A 30 8.81 4.77 8.33
N ALA A 31 8.10 5.07 7.23
CA ALA A 31 6.62 5.10 7.21
C ALA A 31 6.08 3.76 6.69
N TYR A 32 5.11 3.19 7.40
CA TYR A 32 4.57 1.86 7.12
C TYR A 32 3.04 1.87 7.09
N ALA A 33 2.49 1.15 6.11
CA ALA A 33 1.08 0.82 6.05
C ALA A 33 0.71 -0.25 7.08
N THR A 34 -0.50 -0.20 7.60
CA THR A 34 -1.01 -1.22 8.54
C THR A 34 -1.48 -2.50 7.87
N ALA A 35 -1.71 -2.44 6.56
CA ALA A 35 -2.05 -3.58 5.73
C ALA A 35 -1.44 -3.42 4.34
N PRO A 36 -0.96 -4.50 3.69
CA PRO A 36 -0.37 -4.44 2.35
C PRO A 36 -1.44 -4.46 1.23
N VAL A 37 -2.63 -3.93 1.50
CA VAL A 37 -3.79 -3.92 0.58
C VAL A 37 -4.63 -2.66 0.75
N CYS A 38 -5.31 -2.25 -0.33
CA CYS A 38 -5.97 -0.96 -0.42
C CYS A 38 -7.02 -0.73 0.66
N SER A 39 -8.14 -1.47 0.65
CA SER A 39 -9.32 -1.12 1.46
C SER A 39 -9.06 -1.20 2.96
N ALA A 40 -8.31 -2.20 3.44
CA ALA A 40 -7.96 -2.34 4.84
C ALA A 40 -7.03 -1.20 5.31
N SER A 41 -5.94 -0.91 4.57
CA SER A 41 -5.05 0.20 4.88
C SER A 41 -5.76 1.56 4.82
N ARG A 42 -6.61 1.76 3.80
CA ARG A 42 -7.38 3.00 3.62
C ARG A 42 -8.38 3.21 4.75
N SER A 43 -9.06 2.15 5.19
CA SER A 43 -9.94 2.21 6.36
C SER A 43 -9.17 2.56 7.64
N ALA A 44 -7.99 1.98 7.83
CA ALA A 44 -7.17 2.26 8.99
C ALA A 44 -6.69 3.72 9.05
N PHE A 45 -6.07 4.24 7.98
CA PHE A 45 -5.53 5.59 8.03
C PHE A 45 -6.61 6.69 8.09
N ILE A 46 -7.79 6.48 7.47
CA ILE A 46 -8.86 7.49 7.51
C ILE A 46 -9.56 7.55 8.88
N LEU A 47 -9.46 6.47 9.65
CA LEU A 47 -9.96 6.39 11.02
C LEU A 47 -8.88 6.73 12.07
N GLY A 48 -7.59 6.62 11.74
CA GLY A 48 -6.51 6.74 12.73
C GLY A 48 -6.43 5.55 13.70
N CYS A 49 -6.96 4.38 13.30
CA CYS A 49 -7.00 3.13 14.08
C CYS A 49 -6.54 1.96 13.23
N TYR A 50 -5.99 0.93 13.87
CA TYR A 50 -5.73 -0.32 13.15
C TYR A 50 -7.03 -0.95 12.65
N GLN A 51 -6.98 -1.54 11.46
CA GLN A 51 -8.12 -2.28 10.90
C GLN A 51 -8.49 -3.50 11.76
N THR A 52 -7.55 -4.02 12.54
CA THR A 52 -7.78 -5.11 13.49
C THR A 52 -8.68 -4.68 14.65
N THR A 53 -8.46 -3.50 15.20
CA THR A 53 -9.27 -2.93 16.29
C THR A 53 -10.71 -2.64 15.84
N THR A 54 -10.88 -2.19 14.60
CA THR A 54 -12.18 -1.79 14.06
C THR A 54 -12.94 -2.92 13.35
N GLY A 55 -12.35 -4.11 13.22
CA GLY A 55 -12.94 -5.24 12.48
C GLY A 55 -12.90 -5.12 10.97
N LEU A 56 -12.16 -4.15 10.41
CA LEU A 56 -12.10 -3.85 8.99
C LEU A 56 -10.94 -4.57 8.28
N HIS A 57 -10.68 -5.83 8.66
CA HIS A 57 -9.52 -6.63 8.26
C HIS A 57 -9.48 -7.07 6.80
N PRO A 58 -10.59 -7.62 6.22
CA PRO A 58 -10.53 -8.21 4.89
C PRO A 58 -10.29 -7.16 3.81
N HIS A 59 -9.64 -7.55 2.73
CA HIS A 59 -9.58 -6.73 1.53
C HIS A 59 -10.85 -6.92 0.71
N ASP A 60 -11.50 -5.81 0.35
CA ASP A 60 -12.77 -5.78 -0.37
C ASP A 60 -13.88 -6.55 0.39
N VAL A 61 -14.36 -5.94 1.47
CA VAL A 61 -15.53 -6.45 2.22
C VAL A 61 -16.75 -6.42 1.29
N GLU A 62 -17.42 -7.56 1.14
CA GLU A 62 -18.56 -7.69 0.21
C GLU A 62 -19.84 -7.03 0.77
N ASN A 63 -20.04 -7.06 2.09
CA ASN A 63 -21.18 -6.46 2.79
C ASN A 63 -20.69 -5.50 3.88
N PRO A 64 -20.19 -4.30 3.51
CA PRO A 64 -19.68 -3.36 4.50
C PRO A 64 -20.77 -2.91 5.46
N GLN A 65 -20.44 -2.84 6.75
CA GLN A 65 -21.34 -2.37 7.81
C GLN A 65 -21.03 -0.93 8.19
N PRO A 66 -21.97 -0.17 8.75
CA PRO A 66 -21.68 1.13 9.34
C PRO A 66 -20.58 1.05 10.39
N LEU A 67 -19.82 2.13 10.53
CA LEU A 67 -18.83 2.21 11.61
C LEU A 67 -19.50 2.09 12.97
N PRO A 68 -19.04 1.17 13.86
CA PRO A 68 -19.57 1.09 15.20
C PRO A 68 -19.13 2.33 16.02
N SER A 69 -19.96 2.73 16.98
CA SER A 69 -19.57 3.73 17.96
C SER A 69 -18.36 3.23 18.75
N PRO A 70 -17.39 4.10 19.07
CA PRO A 70 -17.34 5.56 18.85
C PRO A 70 -16.63 5.99 17.56
N TYR A 71 -16.27 5.09 16.65
CA TYR A 71 -15.41 5.38 15.51
C TYR A 71 -16.05 6.32 14.49
N ARG A 72 -15.28 7.31 14.04
CA ARG A 72 -15.67 8.28 13.00
C ARG A 72 -14.48 8.54 12.06
N HIS A 73 -14.76 8.74 10.79
CA HIS A 73 -13.74 9.03 9.80
C HIS A 73 -13.31 10.50 9.84
N LEU A 74 -12.03 10.77 9.53
CA LEU A 74 -11.43 12.09 9.50
C LEU A 74 -12.25 13.14 8.71
N PRO A 75 -12.75 12.86 7.46
CA PRO A 75 -13.59 13.80 6.72
C PRO A 75 -14.78 14.31 7.53
N GLY A 76 -15.51 13.42 8.20
CA GLY A 76 -16.66 13.80 9.02
C GLY A 76 -16.28 14.70 10.21
N LEU A 77 -15.16 14.39 10.89
CA LEU A 77 -14.67 15.23 12.01
C LEU A 77 -14.29 16.63 11.53
N LEU A 78 -13.68 16.77 10.36
CA LEU A 78 -13.32 18.06 9.77
C LEU A 78 -14.54 18.84 9.31
N ARG A 79 -15.52 18.19 8.68
CA ARG A 79 -16.78 18.83 8.27
C ARG A 79 -17.55 19.40 9.45
N ASP A 80 -17.67 18.64 10.54
CA ASP A 80 -18.34 19.10 11.77
C ASP A 80 -17.64 20.34 12.36
N ALA A 81 -16.34 20.49 12.13
CA ALA A 81 -15.56 21.66 12.52
C ALA A 81 -15.63 22.81 11.50
N GLY A 82 -16.47 22.71 10.46
CA GLY A 82 -16.68 23.76 9.47
C GLY A 82 -15.69 23.80 8.31
N TRP A 83 -14.82 22.78 8.17
CA TRP A 83 -13.92 22.67 7.03
C TRP A 83 -14.68 22.27 5.77
N PHE A 84 -14.25 22.77 4.61
CA PHE A 84 -14.66 22.23 3.32
C PHE A 84 -13.82 20.99 3.02
N VAL A 85 -14.46 19.84 2.81
CA VAL A 85 -13.77 18.55 2.64
C VAL A 85 -14.04 18.01 1.25
N SER A 86 -12.99 17.80 0.45
CA SER A 86 -13.12 17.29 -0.91
C SER A 86 -12.32 16.00 -1.14
N ASN A 87 -12.81 15.16 -2.07
CA ASN A 87 -12.12 13.96 -2.54
C ASN A 87 -12.13 13.91 -4.07
N ALA A 88 -11.01 14.25 -4.68
CA ALA A 88 -10.83 14.35 -6.11
C ALA A 88 -9.99 13.19 -6.67
N ALA A 89 -10.25 12.82 -7.92
CA ALA A 89 -9.25 12.15 -8.73
C ALA A 89 -8.17 13.17 -9.12
N ALA A 90 -6.90 12.77 -9.17
CA ALA A 90 -5.83 13.66 -9.58
C ALA A 90 -6.08 14.20 -11.00
N PRO A 91 -5.66 15.44 -11.30
CA PRO A 91 -5.86 16.04 -12.62
C PRO A 91 -5.36 15.13 -13.76
N GLY A 92 -6.13 15.03 -14.84
CA GLY A 92 -5.84 14.16 -15.98
C GLY A 92 -6.08 12.66 -15.75
N SER A 93 -6.65 12.27 -14.61
CA SER A 93 -7.02 10.86 -14.35
C SER A 93 -8.10 10.39 -15.32
N LYS A 94 -7.96 9.14 -15.79
CA LYS A 94 -8.93 8.51 -16.69
C LYS A 94 -9.35 7.14 -16.14
N ARG A 95 -10.63 6.79 -16.33
CA ARG A 95 -11.16 5.46 -16.04
C ARG A 95 -11.92 4.97 -17.28
N SER A 96 -11.54 3.82 -17.81
CA SER A 96 -12.10 3.30 -19.09
C SER A 96 -12.06 4.34 -20.23
N GLY A 97 -10.95 5.10 -20.33
CA GLY A 97 -10.73 6.13 -21.35
C GLY A 97 -11.44 7.48 -21.10
N LYS A 98 -12.33 7.57 -20.12
CA LYS A 98 -13.06 8.81 -19.77
C LYS A 98 -12.38 9.51 -18.60
N THR A 99 -12.33 10.86 -18.65
CA THR A 99 -11.86 11.70 -17.54
C THR A 99 -12.78 11.51 -16.33
N VAL A 100 -12.19 11.41 -15.15
CA VAL A 100 -12.91 11.29 -13.87
C VAL A 100 -12.47 12.40 -12.94
N SER A 101 -13.43 12.97 -12.19
CA SER A 101 -13.21 14.03 -11.20
C SER A 101 -13.28 13.49 -9.76
N LYS A 102 -14.24 12.59 -9.48
CA LYS A 102 -14.42 12.03 -8.13
C LYS A 102 -13.30 11.04 -7.77
N GLY A 103 -12.73 11.22 -6.59
CA GLY A 103 -11.68 10.36 -6.04
C GLY A 103 -12.20 9.00 -5.59
N LYS A 104 -11.31 8.01 -5.57
CA LYS A 104 -11.59 6.68 -5.03
C LYS A 104 -11.81 6.77 -3.52
N THR A 105 -12.88 6.16 -3.00
CA THR A 105 -13.12 6.00 -1.56
C THR A 105 -12.60 4.66 -1.04
N HIS A 106 -13.09 3.54 -1.45
CA HIS A 106 -12.60 2.18 -1.18
C HIS A 106 -12.30 1.90 0.31
N TYR A 107 -13.30 2.03 1.14
CA TYR A 107 -13.26 1.71 2.58
C TYR A 107 -14.07 0.45 2.87
N ASN A 108 -13.72 -0.26 3.95
CA ASN A 108 -14.38 -1.50 4.39
C ASN A 108 -15.61 -1.26 5.28
N PHE A 109 -16.12 -0.04 5.34
CA PHE A 109 -17.33 0.33 6.06
C PHE A 109 -18.33 1.00 5.12
N THR A 110 -19.60 0.93 5.44
CA THR A 110 -20.67 1.62 4.69
C THR A 110 -20.44 3.14 4.75
N HIS A 111 -20.40 3.77 3.60
CA HIS A 111 -20.24 5.21 3.47
C HIS A 111 -20.91 5.71 2.19
N ASP A 112 -21.51 6.88 2.29
CA ASP A 112 -21.93 7.66 1.13
C ASP A 112 -20.87 8.74 0.85
N PRO A 113 -20.22 8.72 -0.32
CA PRO A 113 -19.24 9.75 -0.68
C PRO A 113 -19.83 11.18 -0.67
N GLU A 114 -21.12 11.36 -0.92
CA GLU A 114 -21.77 12.68 -0.93
C GLU A 114 -22.08 13.19 0.49
N GLU A 115 -22.26 12.27 1.44
CA GLU A 115 -22.33 12.60 2.85
C GLU A 115 -20.95 12.77 3.50
N MET A 116 -19.95 12.06 2.99
CA MET A 116 -18.59 12.07 3.51
C MET A 116 -17.78 13.30 3.07
N PHE A 117 -18.04 13.80 1.84
CA PHE A 117 -17.31 14.90 1.22
C PHE A 117 -18.25 15.98 0.69
N ASP A 118 -17.83 17.25 0.74
CA ASP A 118 -18.58 18.38 0.17
C ASP A 118 -18.49 18.45 -1.36
N GLY A 119 -17.56 17.69 -1.95
CA GLY A 119 -17.39 17.63 -3.40
C GLY A 119 -16.05 17.04 -3.84
N ASP A 120 -15.73 17.27 -5.10
CA ASP A 120 -14.51 16.82 -5.77
C ASP A 120 -13.54 17.98 -6.13
N ASP A 121 -13.88 19.20 -5.73
CA ASP A 121 -13.06 20.39 -6.01
C ASP A 121 -13.05 21.33 -4.79
N TRP A 122 -11.93 21.41 -4.10
CA TRP A 122 -11.72 22.25 -2.93
C TRP A 122 -11.87 23.76 -3.19
N ARG A 123 -11.81 24.19 -4.45
CA ARG A 123 -11.99 25.59 -4.86
C ARG A 123 -13.43 26.05 -4.73
N LYS A 124 -14.38 25.11 -4.61
CA LYS A 124 -15.81 25.41 -4.38
C LYS A 124 -16.13 25.83 -2.93
N ARG A 125 -15.12 25.87 -2.04
CA ARG A 125 -15.27 26.36 -0.67
C ARG A 125 -15.69 27.83 -0.61
N LYS A 126 -16.30 28.22 0.49
CA LYS A 126 -16.61 29.64 0.74
C LYS A 126 -15.32 30.45 0.93
N PRO A 127 -15.32 31.77 0.60
CA PRO A 127 -14.18 32.64 0.90
C PRO A 127 -13.81 32.53 2.41
N GLY A 128 -12.52 32.36 2.70
CA GLY A 128 -12.02 32.23 4.07
C GLY A 128 -12.29 30.88 4.75
N GLN A 129 -13.04 29.97 4.13
CA GLN A 129 -13.28 28.64 4.71
C GLN A 129 -12.01 27.79 4.60
N PRO A 130 -11.54 27.16 5.70
CA PRO A 130 -10.44 26.19 5.64
C PRO A 130 -10.86 24.95 4.84
N PHE A 131 -9.90 24.30 4.20
CA PHE A 131 -10.20 23.13 3.39
C PHE A 131 -9.29 21.94 3.71
N PHE A 132 -9.82 20.74 3.51
CA PHE A 132 -9.12 19.49 3.40
C PHE A 132 -9.38 18.91 2.00
N ALA A 133 -8.35 18.69 1.21
CA ALA A 133 -8.47 18.13 -0.12
C ALA A 133 -7.68 16.81 -0.22
N GLN A 134 -8.38 15.74 -0.52
CA GLN A 134 -7.80 14.43 -0.75
C GLN A 134 -7.77 14.15 -2.26
N PHE A 135 -6.58 14.02 -2.84
CA PHE A 135 -6.41 13.64 -4.24
C PHE A 135 -6.03 12.17 -4.36
N GLN A 136 -6.76 11.44 -5.18
CA GLN A 136 -6.53 10.02 -5.46
C GLN A 136 -5.78 9.87 -6.77
N ILE A 137 -4.53 9.40 -6.71
CA ILE A 137 -3.72 9.05 -7.86
C ILE A 137 -3.83 7.54 -8.04
N THR A 138 -4.33 7.10 -9.19
CA THR A 138 -4.54 5.66 -9.45
C THR A 138 -3.22 4.95 -9.69
N GLU A 139 -2.29 5.60 -10.36
CA GLU A 139 -0.95 5.07 -10.62
C GLU A 139 -0.16 4.93 -9.29
N PRO A 140 0.73 3.97 -9.19
CA PRO A 140 1.10 2.90 -10.12
C PRO A 140 0.29 1.61 -9.90
N HIS A 141 -1.05 1.66 -9.87
CA HIS A 141 -1.89 0.46 -9.76
C HIS A 141 -1.84 -0.39 -11.05
N ARG A 142 -1.84 -1.71 -10.92
CA ARG A 142 -1.94 -2.62 -12.09
C ARG A 142 -3.35 -2.59 -12.74
N PRO A 143 -3.45 -2.87 -14.05
CA PRO A 143 -2.35 -3.15 -14.99
C PRO A 143 -1.53 -1.89 -15.33
N PHE A 144 -0.23 -2.04 -15.48
CA PHE A 144 0.61 -0.94 -15.96
C PHE A 144 0.39 -0.72 -17.46
N PRO A 145 0.43 0.51 -17.95
CA PRO A 145 0.52 0.77 -19.37
C PRO A 145 1.82 0.15 -19.91
N ILE A 146 1.70 -0.82 -20.83
CA ILE A 146 2.85 -1.43 -21.48
C ILE A 146 3.31 -0.47 -22.58
N PRO A 147 4.57 0.02 -22.54
CA PRO A 147 5.09 0.90 -23.59
C PRO A 147 5.14 0.21 -24.94
N SER A 148 4.85 0.94 -26.01
CA SER A 148 5.03 0.44 -27.38
C SER A 148 6.48 0.30 -27.78
N THR A 149 7.36 1.06 -27.15
CA THR A 149 8.83 1.04 -27.32
C THR A 149 9.52 1.15 -25.98
N TYR A 150 10.69 0.56 -25.87
CA TYR A 150 11.51 0.59 -24.67
C TYR A 150 12.79 1.39 -24.93
N ASP A 151 13.20 2.17 -23.94
CA ASP A 151 14.53 2.73 -23.89
C ASP A 151 15.47 1.62 -23.39
N GLU A 152 16.22 1.04 -24.30
CA GLU A 152 17.06 -0.14 -24.03
C GLU A 152 18.22 0.17 -23.05
N GLU A 153 18.70 1.42 -23.00
CA GLU A 153 19.70 1.84 -22.03
C GLU A 153 19.11 1.86 -20.62
N LYS A 154 17.95 2.51 -20.45
CA LYS A 154 17.23 2.51 -19.17
C LYS A 154 16.82 1.11 -18.74
N LEU A 155 16.38 0.27 -19.69
CA LEU A 155 15.98 -1.11 -19.40
C LEU A 155 17.15 -1.93 -18.84
N ARG A 156 18.36 -1.77 -19.43
CA ARG A 156 19.59 -2.41 -18.94
C ARG A 156 20.03 -1.86 -17.58
N ALA A 157 19.85 -0.57 -17.34
CA ALA A 157 20.23 0.10 -16.10
C ALA A 157 19.29 -0.21 -14.91
N ILE A 158 18.16 -0.92 -15.12
CA ILE A 158 17.26 -1.26 -14.02
C ILE A 158 17.97 -2.15 -13.00
N GLU A 159 18.03 -1.69 -11.77
CA GLU A 159 18.44 -2.47 -10.60
C GLU A 159 17.22 -3.12 -9.99
N LEU A 160 17.05 -4.42 -10.22
CA LEU A 160 15.98 -5.20 -9.63
C LEU A 160 16.32 -5.55 -8.17
N PRO A 161 15.36 -5.50 -7.24
CA PRO A 161 15.57 -6.12 -5.95
C PRO A 161 15.87 -7.62 -6.10
N SER A 162 16.75 -8.16 -5.25
CA SER A 162 17.13 -9.59 -5.27
C SER A 162 15.96 -10.54 -5.07
N SER A 163 14.86 -10.02 -4.55
CA SER A 163 13.59 -10.75 -4.39
C SER A 163 12.96 -11.17 -5.73
N TYR A 164 13.38 -10.62 -6.88
CA TYR A 164 12.80 -10.93 -8.19
C TYR A 164 13.83 -11.61 -9.12
N PRO A 165 13.42 -12.64 -9.88
CA PRO A 165 14.32 -13.22 -10.88
C PRO A 165 14.62 -12.22 -11.98
N ASP A 166 15.90 -12.06 -12.30
CA ASP A 166 16.33 -11.16 -13.38
C ASP A 166 16.09 -11.81 -14.75
N THR A 167 15.01 -11.40 -15.39
CA THR A 167 14.62 -11.87 -16.72
C THR A 167 14.18 -10.69 -17.59
N PRO A 168 14.18 -10.82 -18.92
CA PRO A 168 13.68 -9.78 -19.81
C PRO A 168 12.24 -9.34 -19.46
N LEU A 169 11.36 -10.29 -19.08
CA LEU A 169 9.99 -9.97 -18.71
C LEU A 169 9.93 -9.19 -17.38
N THR A 170 10.70 -9.60 -16.39
CA THR A 170 10.77 -8.88 -15.10
C THR A 170 11.26 -7.44 -15.31
N ARG A 171 12.31 -7.25 -16.13
CA ARG A 171 12.85 -5.92 -16.44
C ARG A 171 11.83 -5.04 -17.17
N ARG A 172 11.09 -5.57 -18.15
CA ARG A 172 10.05 -4.81 -18.87
C ARG A 172 8.84 -4.48 -17.99
N ASP A 173 8.41 -5.40 -17.12
CA ASP A 173 7.35 -5.15 -16.13
C ASP A 173 7.79 -4.07 -15.11
N TRP A 174 9.07 -4.11 -14.69
CA TRP A 174 9.63 -3.11 -13.79
C TRP A 174 9.76 -1.74 -14.46
N TYR A 175 10.17 -1.71 -15.73
CA TYR A 175 10.19 -0.48 -16.52
C TYR A 175 8.79 0.15 -16.61
N ALA A 176 7.76 -0.64 -16.91
CA ALA A 176 6.39 -0.16 -16.96
C ALA A 176 5.90 0.40 -15.59
N TYR A 177 6.32 -0.25 -14.50
CA TYR A 177 6.08 0.25 -13.15
C TYR A 177 6.77 1.60 -12.92
N GLN A 178 8.03 1.74 -13.24
CA GLN A 178 8.79 3.00 -13.09
C GLN A 178 8.14 4.13 -13.89
N ARG A 179 7.71 3.86 -15.14
CA ARG A 179 6.96 4.86 -15.94
C ARG A 179 5.65 5.27 -15.26
N SER A 180 4.97 4.34 -14.60
CA SER A 180 3.77 4.65 -13.83
C SER A 180 4.06 5.51 -12.60
N VAL A 181 5.22 5.36 -11.96
CA VAL A 181 5.66 6.24 -10.87
C VAL A 181 5.96 7.66 -11.37
N GLU A 182 6.53 7.80 -12.57
CA GLU A 182 6.70 9.13 -13.18
C GLU A 182 5.37 9.83 -13.49
N VAL A 183 4.32 9.07 -13.83
CA VAL A 183 2.96 9.62 -13.96
C VAL A 183 2.44 10.10 -12.60
N VAL A 184 2.72 9.41 -11.50
CA VAL A 184 2.40 9.90 -10.15
C VAL A 184 3.02 11.27 -9.92
N ASP A 185 4.31 11.41 -10.21
CA ASP A 185 5.05 12.68 -10.06
C ASP A 185 4.42 13.82 -10.88
N GLN A 186 4.10 13.57 -12.15
CA GLN A 186 3.44 14.55 -13.02
C GLN A 186 2.10 15.00 -12.43
N ARG A 187 1.30 14.09 -11.88
CA ARG A 187 0.02 14.43 -11.25
C ARG A 187 0.19 15.24 -9.98
N VAL A 188 1.22 14.95 -9.19
CA VAL A 188 1.59 15.78 -8.03
C VAL A 188 1.97 17.18 -8.49
N GLY A 189 2.75 17.30 -9.56
CA GLY A 189 3.06 18.61 -10.17
C GLY A 189 1.81 19.42 -10.49
N LEU A 190 0.84 18.81 -11.20
CA LEU A 190 -0.42 19.48 -11.55
C LEU A 190 -1.24 19.93 -10.33
N ILE A 191 -1.22 19.14 -9.24
CA ILE A 191 -1.89 19.51 -7.98
C ILE A 191 -1.18 20.70 -7.32
N LEU A 192 0.15 20.71 -7.30
CA LEU A 192 0.93 21.81 -6.76
C LEU A 192 0.74 23.10 -7.57
N ASP A 193 0.63 22.99 -8.90
CA ASP A 193 0.35 24.12 -9.78
C ASP A 193 -1.02 24.74 -9.50
N GLN A 194 -2.07 23.92 -9.33
CA GLN A 194 -3.38 24.41 -8.89
C GLN A 194 -3.32 25.19 -7.57
N LEU A 195 -2.54 24.71 -6.59
CA LEU A 195 -2.38 25.42 -5.31
C LEU A 195 -1.63 26.75 -5.48
N ARG A 196 -0.65 26.84 -6.40
CA ARG A 196 0.07 28.08 -6.73
C ARG A 196 -0.83 29.08 -7.45
N GLU A 197 -1.56 28.62 -8.46
CA GLU A 197 -2.49 29.46 -9.24
C GLU A 197 -3.56 30.08 -8.36
N GLU A 198 -4.05 29.37 -7.36
CA GLU A 198 -5.01 29.87 -6.37
C GLU A 198 -4.35 30.69 -5.23
N GLY A 199 -3.02 30.84 -5.24
CA GLY A 199 -2.27 31.61 -4.24
C GLY A 199 -2.28 31.03 -2.83
N VAL A 200 -2.58 29.74 -2.66
CA VAL A 200 -2.73 29.11 -1.34
C VAL A 200 -1.62 28.10 -0.97
N LEU A 201 -0.70 27.81 -1.90
CA LEU A 201 0.33 26.78 -1.69
C LEU A 201 1.16 27.02 -0.44
N GLU A 202 1.56 28.27 -0.17
CA GLU A 202 2.41 28.59 0.98
C GLU A 202 1.66 28.59 2.31
N ASN A 203 0.33 28.55 2.27
CA ASN A 203 -0.52 28.40 3.46
C ASN A 203 -1.21 27.01 3.50
N THR A 204 -0.65 26.02 2.81
CA THR A 204 -1.20 24.67 2.75
C THR A 204 -0.18 23.66 3.18
N ILE A 205 -0.55 22.77 4.10
CA ILE A 205 0.23 21.56 4.41
C ILE A 205 -0.09 20.53 3.31
N VAL A 206 0.92 20.13 2.56
CA VAL A 206 0.83 19.08 1.55
C VAL A 206 1.43 17.80 2.11
N MET A 207 0.66 16.71 2.10
CA MET A 207 1.12 15.36 2.46
C MET A 207 1.03 14.46 1.23
N PHE A 208 2.12 13.83 0.87
CA PHE A 208 2.17 12.78 -0.15
C PHE A 208 2.51 11.45 0.50
N PHE A 209 1.71 10.42 0.26
CA PHE A 209 1.95 9.05 0.73
C PHE A 209 1.27 8.02 -0.17
N ALA A 210 1.68 6.75 -0.05
CA ALA A 210 0.98 5.63 -0.69
C ALA A 210 0.21 4.82 0.35
N ASP A 211 -0.93 4.23 -0.05
CA ASP A 211 -1.80 3.43 0.84
C ASP A 211 -1.17 2.08 1.22
N HIS A 212 -0.31 1.51 0.39
CA HIS A 212 0.53 0.33 0.65
C HIS A 212 1.71 0.30 -0.34
N GLY A 213 2.60 -0.66 -0.17
CA GLY A 213 3.79 -0.82 -1.01
C GLY A 213 3.50 -1.20 -2.46
N ARG A 214 4.56 -1.52 -3.21
CA ARG A 214 4.50 -1.70 -4.67
C ARG A 214 3.63 -2.88 -5.10
N PRO A 215 2.92 -2.77 -6.24
CA PRO A 215 2.04 -3.83 -6.76
C PRO A 215 2.84 -4.89 -7.55
N MET A 216 3.78 -5.53 -6.88
CA MET A 216 4.64 -6.60 -7.37
C MET A 216 4.37 -7.91 -6.62
N PRO A 217 4.85 -9.09 -7.09
CA PRO A 217 4.56 -10.37 -6.44
C PRO A 217 4.83 -10.40 -4.94
N TRP A 218 6.00 -9.90 -4.49
CA TRP A 218 6.39 -9.86 -3.08
C TRP A 218 5.94 -8.58 -2.34
N GLY A 219 5.39 -7.60 -3.04
CA GLY A 219 4.89 -6.33 -2.48
C GLY A 219 3.45 -6.46 -1.98
N LYS A 220 2.50 -5.93 -2.75
CA LYS A 220 1.06 -5.98 -2.41
C LYS A 220 0.62 -7.38 -1.96
N GLN A 221 -0.18 -7.46 -0.90
CA GLN A 221 -0.66 -8.66 -0.19
C GLN A 221 0.37 -9.32 0.75
N TRP A 222 1.62 -8.87 0.83
CA TRP A 222 2.62 -9.47 1.73
C TRP A 222 3.03 -8.51 2.84
N LEU A 223 3.24 -9.04 4.05
CA LEU A 223 3.82 -8.30 5.16
C LEU A 223 5.36 -8.25 5.04
N SER A 224 5.82 -7.91 3.86
CA SER A 224 7.23 -7.66 3.55
C SER A 224 7.54 -6.16 3.61
N VAL A 225 8.81 -5.81 3.63
CA VAL A 225 9.24 -4.40 3.49
C VAL A 225 8.63 -3.77 2.23
N GLU A 226 8.62 -4.51 1.12
CA GLU A 226 8.07 -4.03 -0.15
C GLU A 226 6.56 -3.81 -0.14
N GLY A 227 5.83 -4.56 0.67
CA GLY A 227 4.38 -4.43 0.81
C GLY A 227 3.95 -3.37 1.82
N LEU A 228 4.78 -3.09 2.82
CA LEU A 228 4.42 -2.25 3.97
C LEU A 228 5.08 -0.88 3.96
N ARG A 229 6.37 -0.76 3.57
CA ARG A 229 7.08 0.51 3.58
C ARG A 229 6.58 1.39 2.43
N VAL A 230 6.19 2.62 2.77
CA VAL A 230 5.59 3.58 1.84
C VAL A 230 6.36 4.91 1.87
N PRO A 231 6.35 5.70 0.78
CA PRO A 231 6.82 7.07 0.84
C PRO A 231 5.87 7.89 1.72
N LEU A 232 6.42 8.83 2.46
CA LEU A 232 5.70 9.88 3.18
C LEU A 232 6.52 11.16 3.12
N LEU A 233 5.96 12.18 2.46
CA LEU A 233 6.54 13.52 2.33
C LEU A 233 5.55 14.54 2.89
N MET A 234 6.04 15.53 3.61
CA MET A 234 5.22 16.62 4.15
C MET A 234 5.91 17.95 3.92
N ARG A 235 5.20 18.95 3.38
CA ARG A 235 5.66 20.33 3.27
C ARG A 235 4.58 21.32 3.68
N GLY A 236 4.95 22.51 4.05
CA GLY A 236 4.05 23.63 4.31
C GLY A 236 4.37 24.37 5.58
N PRO A 237 3.50 25.28 6.04
CA PRO A 237 3.74 26.11 7.25
C PRO A 237 4.10 25.26 8.46
N GLY A 238 5.18 25.62 9.14
CA GLY A 238 5.65 24.94 10.34
C GLY A 238 6.36 23.60 10.10
N ILE A 239 6.53 23.17 8.84
CA ILE A 239 7.32 21.99 8.48
C ILE A 239 8.71 22.47 8.02
N ALA A 240 9.75 22.08 8.78
CA ALA A 240 11.11 22.43 8.40
C ALA A 240 11.53 21.75 7.09
N GLY A 241 12.02 22.54 6.14
CA GLY A 241 12.53 22.03 4.86
C GLY A 241 13.83 21.24 5.01
N LYS A 242 14.13 20.39 4.04
CA LYS A 242 15.35 19.57 3.96
C LYS A 242 15.59 18.66 5.18
N THR A 243 14.50 18.25 5.84
CA THR A 243 14.59 17.39 7.02
C THR A 243 14.32 15.94 6.66
N VAL A 244 15.06 15.05 7.32
CA VAL A 244 14.88 13.61 7.23
C VAL A 244 14.43 13.10 8.59
N GLU A 245 13.29 12.43 8.60
CA GLU A 245 12.73 11.82 9.81
C GLU A 245 12.86 10.31 9.73
N ASP A 246 13.56 9.70 10.66
CA ASP A 246 13.85 8.27 10.71
C ASP A 246 13.13 7.52 11.83
N ARG A 247 12.30 8.21 12.62
CA ARG A 247 11.42 7.56 13.60
C ARG A 247 10.34 6.75 12.90
N LEU A 248 9.87 5.71 13.58
CA LEU A 248 8.80 4.86 13.08
C LEU A 248 7.48 5.61 12.98
N VAL A 249 6.85 5.54 11.82
CA VAL A 249 5.54 6.13 11.52
C VAL A 249 4.62 5.04 10.97
N SER A 250 3.40 4.98 11.48
CA SER A 250 2.31 4.18 10.92
C SER A 250 1.34 5.08 10.17
N LEU A 251 0.74 4.62 9.08
CA LEU A 251 -0.24 5.45 8.35
C LEU A 251 -1.46 5.86 9.20
N ILE A 252 -1.77 5.16 10.29
CA ILE A 252 -2.82 5.60 11.23
C ILE A 252 -2.46 6.91 11.94
N ASP A 253 -1.20 7.34 11.91
CA ASP A 253 -0.74 8.60 12.50
C ASP A 253 -1.18 9.83 11.69
N LEU A 254 -1.60 9.64 10.44
CA LEU A 254 -1.98 10.73 9.55
C LEU A 254 -3.26 11.43 10.03
N ALA A 255 -4.30 10.68 10.39
CA ALA A 255 -5.57 11.27 10.84
C ALA A 255 -5.41 12.15 12.11
N PRO A 256 -4.80 11.67 13.20
CA PRO A 256 -4.56 12.54 14.38
C PRO A 256 -3.60 13.70 14.09
N SER A 257 -2.66 13.53 13.15
CA SER A 257 -1.81 14.64 12.70
C SER A 257 -2.62 15.74 12.01
N MET A 258 -3.51 15.38 11.11
CA MET A 258 -4.37 16.33 10.39
C MET A 258 -5.35 17.04 11.35
N LEU A 259 -5.91 16.33 12.34
CA LEU A 259 -6.73 16.95 13.38
C LEU A 259 -5.93 17.97 14.20
N LYS A 260 -4.71 17.63 14.59
CA LYS A 260 -3.83 18.57 15.32
C LYS A 260 -3.46 19.80 14.48
N LEU A 261 -3.21 19.64 13.16
CA LEU A 261 -2.99 20.75 12.24
C LEU A 261 -4.23 21.64 12.11
N ALA A 262 -5.41 21.06 12.16
CA ALA A 262 -6.69 21.77 12.16
C ALA A 262 -7.03 22.39 13.53
N ALA A 263 -6.15 22.31 14.54
CA ALA A 263 -6.40 22.71 15.91
C ALA A 263 -7.63 22.04 16.56
N LEU A 264 -7.91 20.80 16.14
CA LEU A 264 -9.03 19.99 16.64
C LEU A 264 -8.53 18.94 17.66
N PRO A 265 -9.38 18.56 18.62
CA PRO A 265 -9.05 17.50 19.56
C PRO A 265 -8.88 16.16 18.84
N VAL A 266 -7.87 15.40 19.22
CA VAL A 266 -7.70 14.02 18.78
C VAL A 266 -8.56 13.12 19.66
N PRO A 267 -9.54 12.38 19.09
CA PRO A 267 -10.38 11.46 19.88
C PRO A 267 -9.55 10.38 20.59
N ALA A 268 -9.91 10.06 21.82
CA ALA A 268 -9.21 9.08 22.65
C ALA A 268 -9.18 7.65 22.08
N TRP A 269 -10.11 7.32 21.18
CA TRP A 269 -10.15 6.04 20.50
C TRP A 269 -9.19 5.92 19.31
N MET A 270 -8.55 7.03 18.84
CA MET A 270 -7.51 6.95 17.81
C MET A 270 -6.24 6.34 18.40
N GLU A 271 -5.71 5.31 17.75
CA GLU A 271 -4.47 4.63 18.13
C GLU A 271 -3.23 5.28 17.51
N GLY A 272 -3.44 6.02 16.42
CA GLY A 272 -2.41 6.83 15.76
C GLY A 272 -1.94 7.97 16.67
N ARG A 273 -0.71 8.43 16.45
CA ARG A 273 -0.08 9.52 17.21
C ARG A 273 0.28 10.66 16.26
N PRO A 274 0.00 11.92 16.60
CA PRO A 274 0.43 13.04 15.76
C PRO A 274 1.95 13.03 15.53
N ILE A 275 2.36 13.13 14.26
CA ILE A 275 3.78 13.10 13.84
C ILE A 275 4.30 14.49 13.44
N LEU A 276 3.77 15.54 14.07
CA LEU A 276 4.09 16.93 13.80
C LEU A 276 5.08 17.47 14.82
N GLY A 277 5.92 18.41 14.36
CA GLY A 277 6.98 18.96 15.19
C GLY A 277 8.21 18.04 15.26
N ASP A 278 9.20 18.48 16.01
CA ASP A 278 10.45 17.73 16.13
C ASP A 278 10.43 16.72 17.29
N ASP A 279 9.46 16.88 18.23
CA ASP A 279 9.35 16.11 19.46
C ASP A 279 8.14 15.17 19.50
N PHE A 280 7.63 14.69 18.36
CA PHE A 280 6.56 13.70 18.42
C PHE A 280 7.02 12.40 19.09
N PRO A 281 6.14 11.68 19.81
CA PRO A 281 6.52 10.53 20.61
C PRO A 281 7.21 9.44 19.80
N LYS A 282 8.41 9.02 20.23
CA LYS A 282 9.07 7.83 19.69
C LYS A 282 8.23 6.59 20.01
N ARG A 283 8.29 5.61 19.16
CA ARG A 283 7.74 4.27 19.38
C ARG A 283 8.77 3.21 19.02
N ASP A 284 8.71 2.09 19.71
CA ASP A 284 9.65 0.98 19.49
C ASP A 284 9.19 0.08 18.33
N ALA A 285 7.88 0.09 18.04
CA ALA A 285 7.30 -0.72 16.97
C ALA A 285 6.06 -0.08 16.34
N VAL A 286 5.78 -0.47 15.10
CA VAL A 286 4.50 -0.36 14.41
C VAL A 286 4.03 -1.75 14.00
N PHE A 287 2.72 -1.92 13.79
CA PHE A 287 2.12 -3.22 13.54
C PHE A 287 1.43 -3.25 12.17
N ALA A 288 1.37 -4.44 11.59
CA ALA A 288 0.64 -4.66 10.36
C ALA A 288 -0.06 -6.02 10.36
N ALA A 289 -1.16 -6.10 9.64
CA ALA A 289 -1.96 -7.31 9.52
C ALA A 289 -2.38 -7.56 8.08
N ARG A 290 -2.43 -8.83 7.71
CA ARG A 290 -3.08 -9.32 6.51
C ARG A 290 -4.03 -10.44 6.87
N ASP A 291 -5.24 -10.34 6.38
CA ASP A 291 -6.26 -11.39 6.43
C ASP A 291 -6.69 -11.76 5.00
N ARG A 292 -7.98 -12.00 4.73
CA ARG A 292 -8.46 -12.31 3.40
C ARG A 292 -8.11 -11.20 2.38
N CYS A 293 -7.58 -11.63 1.24
CA CYS A 293 -7.30 -10.77 0.10
C CYS A 293 -7.99 -11.34 -1.15
N GLY A 294 -9.12 -10.77 -1.55
CA GLY A 294 -9.98 -11.36 -2.57
C GLY A 294 -10.45 -12.75 -2.14
N ASP A 295 -10.09 -13.79 -2.92
CA ASP A 295 -10.38 -15.20 -2.65
C ASP A 295 -9.28 -15.93 -1.83
N ALA A 296 -8.19 -15.26 -1.51
CA ALA A 296 -7.08 -15.83 -0.75
C ALA A 296 -7.26 -15.56 0.75
N MET A 297 -7.73 -16.56 1.49
CA MET A 297 -7.86 -16.51 2.94
C MET A 297 -6.51 -16.70 3.61
N ASP A 298 -6.14 -15.79 4.51
CA ASP A 298 -4.91 -15.88 5.29
C ASP A 298 -5.08 -15.25 6.67
N ARG A 299 -4.07 -15.41 7.53
CA ARG A 299 -3.90 -14.68 8.78
C ARG A 299 -2.42 -14.50 9.04
N ILE A 300 -1.93 -13.29 8.84
CA ILE A 300 -0.52 -12.92 9.05
C ILE A 300 -0.48 -11.64 9.88
N ARG A 301 0.47 -11.55 10.80
CA ARG A 301 0.71 -10.36 11.62
C ARG A 301 2.18 -10.01 11.59
N ALA A 302 2.50 -8.72 11.68
CA ALA A 302 3.89 -8.27 11.72
C ALA A 302 4.12 -7.20 12.78
N VAL A 303 5.33 -7.22 13.34
CA VAL A 303 5.91 -6.15 14.16
C VAL A 303 7.09 -5.58 13.40
N ILE A 304 7.07 -4.28 13.16
CA ILE A 304 8.17 -3.56 12.52
C ILE A 304 8.83 -2.68 13.56
N GLY A 305 10.05 -3.03 13.94
CA GLY A 305 10.92 -2.20 14.77
C GLY A 305 11.76 -1.23 13.94
N LEU A 306 12.70 -0.52 14.58
CA LEU A 306 13.59 0.41 13.87
C LEU A 306 14.40 -0.27 12.77
N ASP A 307 14.94 -1.44 13.06
CA ASP A 307 15.79 -2.20 12.15
C ASP A 307 15.35 -3.67 12.01
N THR A 308 14.13 -4.00 12.41
CA THR A 308 13.63 -5.39 12.38
C THR A 308 12.25 -5.47 11.73
N LEU A 309 12.01 -6.58 11.06
CA LEU A 309 10.68 -7.02 10.64
C LEU A 309 10.48 -8.44 11.17
N PHE A 310 9.52 -8.61 12.06
CA PHE A 310 9.05 -9.89 12.54
C PHE A 310 7.69 -10.20 11.93
N VAL A 311 7.52 -11.42 11.41
CA VAL A 311 6.26 -11.87 10.79
C VAL A 311 5.81 -13.16 11.45
N GLN A 312 4.57 -13.21 11.88
CA GLN A 312 3.92 -14.43 12.35
C GLN A 312 2.86 -14.91 11.35
N ASN A 313 3.03 -16.14 10.88
CA ASN A 313 2.14 -16.82 9.96
C ASN A 313 1.24 -17.78 10.75
N PHE A 314 -0.05 -17.49 10.85
CA PHE A 314 -1.00 -18.38 11.53
C PHE A 314 -1.48 -19.53 10.63
N ASN A 315 -1.41 -19.34 9.31
CA ASN A 315 -1.64 -20.39 8.32
C ASN A 315 -0.31 -20.75 7.66
N THR A 316 0.19 -21.95 7.93
CA THR A 316 1.48 -22.42 7.41
C THR A 316 1.37 -23.41 6.24
N ASN A 317 0.15 -23.80 5.85
CA ASN A 317 -0.10 -24.84 4.85
C ASN A 317 0.18 -24.41 3.41
N SER A 318 0.44 -23.12 3.15
CA SER A 318 0.81 -22.64 1.83
C SER A 318 1.56 -21.33 1.97
N ARG A 319 2.71 -21.21 1.30
CA ARG A 319 3.39 -19.92 1.20
C ARG A 319 2.69 -19.02 0.17
N LEU A 320 2.27 -19.60 -0.94
CA LEU A 320 1.57 -18.93 -1.99
C LEU A 320 0.07 -18.94 -1.78
N ASN A 321 -0.42 -17.99 -1.02
CA ASN A 321 -1.85 -17.72 -0.96
C ASN A 321 -2.15 -16.40 -1.68
N TRP A 322 -1.98 -16.41 -3.00
CA TRP A 322 -2.26 -15.28 -3.87
C TRP A 322 -3.70 -15.29 -4.37
N SER A 323 -4.29 -14.11 -4.46
CA SER A 323 -5.64 -13.98 -5.01
C SER A 323 -5.68 -14.21 -6.53
N SER A 324 -6.82 -14.68 -7.03
CA SER A 324 -7.09 -14.83 -8.46
C SER A 324 -6.84 -13.53 -9.24
N TYR A 325 -7.02 -12.37 -8.62
CA TYR A 325 -6.67 -11.08 -9.21
C TYR A 325 -5.18 -10.99 -9.57
N LYS A 326 -4.27 -11.39 -8.64
CA LYS A 326 -2.84 -11.42 -8.94
C LYS A 326 -2.51 -12.44 -10.05
N GLU A 327 -3.11 -13.60 -9.99
CA GLU A 327 -2.95 -14.64 -11.01
C GLU A 327 -3.34 -14.15 -12.43
N ALA A 328 -4.32 -13.26 -12.50
CA ALA A 328 -4.79 -12.70 -13.77
C ALA A 328 -3.99 -11.47 -14.23
N THR A 329 -3.34 -10.72 -13.32
CA THR A 329 -2.83 -9.38 -13.64
C THR A 329 -1.33 -9.19 -13.43
N TYR A 330 -0.62 -10.18 -12.88
CA TYR A 330 0.83 -10.08 -12.59
C TYR A 330 1.60 -11.05 -13.48
N PRO A 331 2.45 -10.57 -14.41
CA PRO A 331 3.25 -11.45 -15.27
C PRO A 331 4.27 -12.29 -14.48
N GLY A 332 4.73 -11.80 -13.33
CA GLY A 332 5.63 -12.52 -12.43
C GLY A 332 5.03 -13.81 -11.84
N MET A 333 3.70 -13.98 -11.81
CA MET A 333 3.08 -15.17 -11.22
C MET A 333 3.35 -16.46 -12.02
N PRO A 334 3.00 -16.53 -13.32
CA PRO A 334 3.36 -17.69 -14.13
C PRO A 334 4.87 -17.79 -14.37
N LEU A 335 5.60 -16.66 -14.43
CA LEU A 335 7.05 -16.65 -14.59
C LEU A 335 7.75 -17.42 -13.47
N LEU A 336 7.42 -17.12 -12.21
CA LEU A 336 8.01 -17.80 -11.05
C LEU A 336 7.82 -19.32 -11.11
N ARG A 337 6.61 -19.80 -11.43
CA ARG A 337 6.34 -21.24 -11.50
C ARG A 337 7.08 -21.93 -12.65
N VAL A 338 7.18 -21.28 -13.79
CA VAL A 338 7.93 -21.82 -14.93
C VAL A 338 9.44 -21.87 -14.61
N LEU A 339 9.98 -20.84 -13.95
CA LEU A 339 11.39 -20.82 -13.54
C LEU A 339 11.69 -21.83 -12.45
N GLU A 340 10.79 -22.04 -11.48
CA GLU A 340 10.92 -23.06 -10.44
C GLU A 340 10.96 -24.46 -11.06
N ALA A 341 10.02 -24.77 -11.95
CA ALA A 341 10.01 -26.05 -12.65
C ALA A 341 11.28 -26.30 -13.48
N ALA A 342 11.97 -25.25 -13.88
CA ALA A 342 13.24 -25.29 -14.60
C ALA A 342 14.47 -25.25 -13.68
N GLY A 343 14.32 -25.16 -12.35
CA GLY A 343 15.42 -25.06 -11.38
C GLY A 343 16.23 -23.75 -11.51
N ARG A 344 15.58 -22.65 -11.88
CA ARG A 344 16.23 -21.37 -12.22
C ARG A 344 15.94 -20.25 -11.20
N LEU A 345 15.33 -20.56 -10.08
CA LEU A 345 15.13 -19.64 -8.96
C LEU A 345 16.22 -19.85 -7.90
N ASP A 346 16.57 -18.77 -7.18
CA ASP A 346 17.38 -18.89 -5.98
C ASP A 346 16.56 -19.42 -4.77
N ALA A 347 17.22 -19.68 -3.64
CA ALA A 347 16.56 -20.25 -2.47
C ALA A 347 15.44 -19.38 -1.89
N PHE A 348 15.59 -18.04 -1.93
CA PHE A 348 14.56 -17.13 -1.45
C PHE A 348 13.35 -17.13 -2.39
N GLN A 349 13.59 -17.02 -3.69
CA GLN A 349 12.55 -17.01 -4.72
C GLN A 349 11.80 -18.35 -4.77
N SER A 350 12.50 -19.49 -4.72
CA SER A 350 11.90 -20.83 -4.61
C SER A 350 11.09 -20.98 -3.31
N GLY A 351 11.58 -20.37 -2.23
CA GLY A 351 10.86 -20.35 -0.95
C GLY A 351 9.44 -19.77 -1.04
N TRP A 352 9.15 -18.91 -2.02
CA TRP A 352 7.78 -18.41 -2.22
C TRP A 352 6.82 -19.48 -2.73
N LEU A 353 7.34 -20.46 -3.47
CA LEU A 353 6.58 -21.55 -4.08
C LEU A 353 6.56 -22.80 -3.18
N ALA A 354 7.22 -22.74 -2.03
CA ALA A 354 7.24 -23.85 -1.09
C ALA A 354 5.81 -24.24 -0.64
N PRO A 355 5.53 -25.54 -0.47
CA PRO A 355 4.20 -26.01 -0.05
C PRO A 355 3.81 -25.50 1.33
N ASN A 356 4.80 -25.24 2.18
CA ASN A 356 4.62 -24.73 3.53
C ASN A 356 5.47 -23.48 3.75
N ARG A 357 5.05 -22.63 4.69
CA ARG A 357 5.84 -21.49 5.14
C ARG A 357 6.19 -21.62 6.63
N PRO A 358 7.28 -20.98 7.10
CA PRO A 358 7.62 -20.99 8.50
C PRO A 358 6.52 -20.33 9.33
N PRO A 359 6.28 -20.77 10.59
CA PRO A 359 5.32 -20.12 11.48
C PRO A 359 5.74 -18.70 11.86
N VAL A 360 7.04 -18.44 11.91
CA VAL A 360 7.62 -17.12 12.18
C VAL A 360 8.79 -16.84 11.24
N GLU A 361 8.97 -15.56 10.90
CA GLU A 361 10.08 -15.06 10.10
C GLU A 361 10.66 -13.82 10.80
N LEU A 362 11.98 -13.63 10.76
CA LEU A 362 12.67 -12.48 11.34
C LEU A 362 13.73 -11.94 10.38
N TYR A 363 13.70 -10.64 10.13
CA TYR A 363 14.61 -9.95 9.24
C TYR A 363 15.27 -8.76 9.93
N PHE A 364 16.58 -8.55 9.72
CA PHE A 364 17.33 -7.40 10.21
C PHE A 364 17.57 -6.40 9.09
N LEU A 365 16.73 -5.39 9.00
CA LEU A 365 16.63 -4.45 7.87
C LEU A 365 17.83 -3.54 7.70
N LYS A 366 18.66 -3.38 8.73
CA LYS A 366 19.90 -2.59 8.64
C LYS A 366 20.91 -3.20 7.66
N ASN A 367 21.03 -4.54 7.67
CA ASN A 367 21.97 -5.30 6.83
C ASN A 367 21.26 -6.03 5.68
N ASP A 368 19.96 -6.12 5.74
CA ASP A 368 19.07 -6.76 4.76
C ASP A 368 17.85 -5.86 4.50
N PRO A 369 18.04 -4.71 3.84
CA PRO A 369 16.97 -3.72 3.66
C PRO A 369 15.78 -4.21 2.84
N GLN A 370 15.94 -5.35 2.14
CA GLN A 370 14.86 -5.99 1.36
C GLN A 370 14.12 -7.06 2.16
N GLY A 371 14.67 -7.53 3.29
CA GLY A 371 14.06 -8.58 4.11
C GLY A 371 14.00 -9.93 3.36
N VAL A 372 15.12 -10.38 2.83
CA VAL A 372 15.24 -11.65 2.08
C VAL A 372 15.97 -12.74 2.86
N HIS A 373 16.62 -12.41 3.96
CA HIS A 373 17.37 -13.36 4.80
C HIS A 373 16.63 -13.58 6.12
N ASP A 374 15.82 -14.64 6.18
CA ASP A 374 15.13 -15.03 7.41
C ASP A 374 16.11 -15.64 8.41
N VAL A 375 16.25 -14.99 9.57
CA VAL A 375 17.14 -15.41 10.66
C VAL A 375 16.37 -15.92 11.89
N ALA A 376 15.09 -16.21 11.79
CA ALA A 376 14.25 -16.65 12.91
C ALA A 376 14.76 -17.96 13.58
N LYS A 377 15.50 -18.80 12.85
CA LYS A 377 16.09 -20.05 13.37
C LYS A 377 17.50 -19.89 13.92
N ASP A 378 18.11 -18.71 13.81
CA ASP A 378 19.46 -18.47 14.29
C ASP A 378 19.42 -18.21 15.82
N PRO A 379 20.09 -19.04 16.64
CA PRO A 379 20.07 -18.92 18.10
C PRO A 379 20.56 -17.56 18.62
N ARG A 380 21.40 -16.86 17.86
CA ARG A 380 21.91 -15.52 18.19
C ARG A 380 20.81 -14.50 18.35
N TYR A 381 19.68 -14.70 17.70
CA TYR A 381 18.55 -13.75 17.68
C TYR A 381 17.34 -14.24 18.50
N SER A 382 17.46 -15.31 19.25
CA SER A 382 16.35 -15.87 20.05
C SER A 382 15.73 -14.88 21.03
N GLY A 383 16.55 -14.05 21.70
CA GLY A 383 16.07 -13.01 22.60
C GLY A 383 15.29 -11.91 21.89
N THR A 384 15.74 -11.48 20.71
CA THR A 384 15.02 -10.51 19.88
C THR A 384 13.69 -11.09 19.38
N LEU A 385 13.72 -12.34 18.91
CA LEU A 385 12.52 -13.06 18.48
C LEU A 385 11.47 -13.12 19.59
N ALA A 386 11.85 -13.56 20.79
CA ALA A 386 10.95 -13.66 21.94
C ALA A 386 10.38 -12.29 22.36
N THR A 387 11.15 -11.22 22.23
CA THR A 387 10.69 -9.86 22.54
C THR A 387 9.63 -9.40 21.53
N LEU A 388 9.87 -9.59 20.23
CA LEU A 388 8.94 -9.18 19.16
C LEU A 388 7.67 -10.06 19.18
N GLN A 389 7.76 -11.32 19.53
CA GLN A 389 6.60 -12.19 19.74
C GLN A 389 5.70 -11.66 20.86
N ARG A 390 6.26 -11.31 22.02
CA ARG A 390 5.47 -10.72 23.13
C ARG A 390 4.82 -9.40 22.72
N GLN A 391 5.57 -8.53 22.05
CA GLN A 391 4.98 -7.27 21.53
C GLN A 391 3.80 -7.51 20.60
N LEU A 392 3.88 -8.55 19.76
CA LEU A 392 2.79 -8.94 18.89
C LEU A 392 1.59 -9.48 19.67
N GLU A 393 1.81 -10.35 20.64
CA GLU A 393 0.78 -10.93 21.51
C GLU A 393 0.04 -9.84 22.31
N ASP A 394 0.79 -8.89 22.87
CA ASP A 394 0.24 -7.73 23.57
C ASP A 394 -0.61 -6.87 22.64
N TRP A 395 -0.17 -6.63 21.41
CA TRP A 395 -0.93 -5.87 20.42
C TRP A 395 -2.19 -6.61 19.95
N ILE A 396 -2.11 -7.92 19.68
CA ILE A 396 -3.27 -8.75 19.34
C ILE A 396 -4.33 -8.67 20.45
N THR A 397 -3.90 -8.75 21.71
CA THR A 397 -4.79 -8.69 22.87
C THR A 397 -5.40 -7.30 23.03
N SER A 398 -4.58 -6.26 23.00
CA SER A 398 -5.03 -4.87 23.24
C SER A 398 -5.90 -4.33 22.09
N SER A 399 -5.67 -4.75 20.86
CA SER A 399 -6.49 -4.39 19.68
C SER A 399 -7.73 -5.27 19.53
N ASN A 400 -7.95 -6.25 20.42
CA ASN A 400 -9.03 -7.23 20.29
C ASN A 400 -9.09 -7.90 18.91
N ASP A 401 -7.89 -8.21 18.36
CA ASP A 401 -7.74 -8.79 17.02
C ASP A 401 -8.39 -10.18 16.94
N ARG A 402 -9.58 -10.23 16.38
CA ARG A 402 -10.36 -11.47 16.22
C ARG A 402 -9.82 -12.37 15.09
N GLY A 403 -8.83 -11.90 14.35
CA GLY A 403 -8.23 -12.63 13.23
C GLY A 403 -9.12 -12.65 11.98
N ALA A 404 -8.78 -13.60 11.08
CA ALA A 404 -9.45 -13.73 9.79
C ALA A 404 -10.90 -14.24 9.85
N SER A 405 -11.36 -14.64 11.03
CA SER A 405 -12.78 -14.90 11.26
C SER A 405 -13.50 -13.54 11.29
N GLY A 406 -13.64 -12.93 10.09
CA GLY A 406 -14.52 -11.80 9.88
C GLY A 406 -15.89 -12.13 10.48
N ASP A 407 -16.62 -11.11 10.90
CA ASP A 407 -18.01 -11.30 11.33
C ASP A 407 -18.76 -12.02 10.19
N PRO A 408 -19.29 -13.24 10.41
CA PRO A 408 -20.06 -13.96 9.39
C PRO A 408 -21.20 -13.14 8.80
N ALA A 409 -21.68 -12.12 9.52
CA ALA A 409 -22.71 -11.20 9.04
C ALA A 409 -22.21 -10.25 7.95
N THR A 410 -20.90 -10.01 7.85
CA THR A 410 -20.30 -9.03 6.91
C THR A 410 -19.70 -9.66 5.66
N GLU A 411 -19.50 -10.97 5.65
CA GLU A 411 -18.84 -11.67 4.55
C GLU A 411 -19.70 -12.84 4.05
N PRO A 412 -19.88 -12.97 2.72
CA PRO A 412 -20.43 -14.20 2.15
C PRO A 412 -19.56 -15.41 2.51
N PRO A 413 -20.09 -16.63 2.46
CA PRO A 413 -19.28 -17.83 2.61
C PRO A 413 -18.08 -17.82 1.67
N LEU A 414 -16.90 -18.21 2.18
CA LEU A 414 -15.64 -18.14 1.45
C LEU A 414 -15.70 -18.85 0.09
N ASP A 415 -16.41 -19.96 0.02
CA ASP A 415 -16.61 -20.72 -1.22
C ASP A 415 -17.40 -19.93 -2.28
N GLN A 416 -18.33 -19.06 -1.87
CA GLN A 416 -19.04 -18.17 -2.80
C GLN A 416 -18.08 -17.10 -3.34
N ILE A 417 -17.28 -16.47 -2.49
CA ILE A 417 -16.27 -15.51 -2.90
C ILE A 417 -15.29 -16.18 -3.86
N GLN A 418 -14.81 -17.38 -3.53
CA GLN A 418 -13.87 -18.13 -4.36
C GLN A 418 -14.46 -18.48 -5.74
N ARG A 419 -15.71 -18.94 -5.79
CA ARG A 419 -16.41 -19.20 -7.08
C ARG A 419 -16.50 -17.94 -7.93
N GLN A 420 -16.88 -16.80 -7.36
CA GLN A 420 -16.99 -15.54 -8.08
C GLN A 420 -15.64 -15.10 -8.64
N LYS A 421 -14.61 -15.06 -7.79
CA LYS A 421 -13.26 -14.62 -8.21
C LYS A 421 -12.63 -15.57 -9.24
N ARG A 422 -12.89 -16.88 -9.12
CA ARG A 422 -12.48 -17.86 -10.14
C ARG A 422 -13.20 -17.63 -11.47
N SER A 423 -14.48 -17.31 -11.44
CA SER A 423 -15.22 -16.94 -12.66
C SER A 423 -14.65 -15.70 -13.34
N ASP A 424 -14.27 -14.67 -12.57
CA ASP A 424 -13.61 -13.46 -13.07
C ASP A 424 -12.25 -13.77 -13.71
N TYR A 425 -11.46 -14.61 -13.07
CA TYR A 425 -10.19 -15.12 -13.59
C TYR A 425 -10.37 -15.86 -14.92
N GLN A 426 -11.33 -16.80 -14.97
CA GLN A 426 -11.61 -17.58 -16.18
C GLN A 426 -12.07 -16.68 -17.35
N ARG A 427 -12.93 -15.68 -17.06
CA ARG A 427 -13.35 -14.70 -18.08
C ARG A 427 -12.17 -13.90 -18.61
N ALA A 428 -11.30 -13.46 -17.74
CA ALA A 428 -10.11 -12.69 -18.11
C ALA A 428 -9.20 -13.50 -19.07
N TRP A 429 -8.95 -14.77 -18.78
CA TRP A 429 -8.10 -15.60 -19.63
C TRP A 429 -8.82 -16.06 -20.90
N LYS A 430 -10.12 -16.37 -20.84
CA LYS A 430 -10.92 -16.65 -22.02
C LYS A 430 -10.91 -15.49 -23.03
N SER A 431 -10.95 -14.25 -22.55
CA SER A 431 -10.87 -13.07 -23.42
C SER A 431 -9.50 -12.86 -24.05
N ARG A 432 -8.41 -13.30 -23.40
CA ARG A 432 -7.02 -13.09 -23.84
C ARG A 432 -6.55 -14.16 -24.82
N ILE A 433 -6.78 -15.42 -24.51
CA ILE A 433 -6.24 -16.57 -25.26
C ILE A 433 -7.28 -17.63 -25.60
N GLN A 434 -8.58 -17.33 -25.47
CA GLN A 434 -9.71 -18.22 -25.72
C GLN A 434 -9.73 -19.49 -24.84
N LYS A 435 -9.02 -19.46 -23.70
CA LYS A 435 -8.89 -20.60 -22.78
C LYS A 435 -9.16 -20.12 -21.33
N PRO A 436 -10.17 -20.66 -20.64
CA PRO A 436 -10.55 -20.19 -19.30
C PRO A 436 -9.52 -20.58 -18.22
N GLU A 437 -8.83 -21.70 -18.39
CA GLU A 437 -7.83 -22.22 -17.46
C GLU A 437 -6.54 -22.59 -18.21
N PRO A 438 -5.72 -21.60 -18.60
CA PRO A 438 -4.46 -21.87 -19.26
C PRO A 438 -3.41 -22.36 -18.27
N THR A 439 -2.45 -23.12 -18.76
CA THR A 439 -1.25 -23.51 -18.04
C THR A 439 -0.37 -22.28 -17.74
N ASP A 440 0.57 -22.42 -16.80
CA ASP A 440 1.55 -21.37 -16.51
C ASP A 440 2.38 -21.00 -17.74
N ALA A 441 2.77 -21.98 -18.55
CA ALA A 441 3.50 -21.75 -19.80
C ALA A 441 2.69 -20.92 -20.80
N GLU A 442 1.39 -21.22 -20.98
CA GLU A 442 0.51 -20.46 -21.87
C GLU A 442 0.27 -19.02 -21.36
N ARG A 443 0.10 -18.86 -20.06
CA ARG A 443 -0.02 -17.53 -19.42
C ARG A 443 1.26 -16.73 -19.59
N LEU A 444 2.41 -17.36 -19.37
CA LEU A 444 3.72 -16.73 -19.52
C LEU A 444 3.95 -16.31 -20.97
N ALA A 445 3.67 -17.19 -21.95
CA ALA A 445 3.80 -16.87 -23.36
C ALA A 445 2.94 -15.66 -23.76
N TRP A 446 1.69 -15.58 -23.27
CA TRP A 446 0.83 -14.43 -23.52
C TRP A 446 1.42 -13.14 -22.93
N TRP A 447 1.97 -13.20 -21.72
CA TRP A 447 2.60 -12.04 -21.09
C TRP A 447 3.88 -11.63 -21.84
N MET A 448 4.73 -12.60 -22.23
CA MET A 448 5.93 -12.30 -23.01
C MET A 448 5.57 -11.58 -24.30
N LYS A 449 4.62 -12.10 -25.07
CA LYS A 449 4.12 -11.45 -26.29
C LYS A 449 3.56 -10.05 -26.00
N SER A 450 2.79 -9.89 -24.92
CA SER A 450 2.22 -8.59 -24.53
C SER A 450 3.29 -7.54 -24.21
N TYR A 451 4.44 -7.97 -23.72
CA TYR A 451 5.61 -7.11 -23.44
C TYR A 451 6.59 -7.06 -24.62
N GLY A 452 6.25 -7.60 -25.79
CA GLY A 452 7.10 -7.59 -26.99
C GLY A 452 8.29 -8.53 -26.90
N LEU A 453 8.20 -9.59 -26.12
CA LEU A 453 9.17 -10.68 -26.00
C LEU A 453 8.61 -11.89 -26.75
N GLU A 454 9.18 -12.25 -27.89
CA GLU A 454 8.84 -13.44 -28.67
C GLU A 454 9.72 -14.64 -28.31
#